data_e39c7e377ec185591bd95db5886118f8
#
_entry.id   e39c7e377ec185591bd95db5886118f8
#
_cell.length_a   1.000
_cell.length_b   1.000
_cell.length_c   1.000
_cell.angle_alpha   90.00
_cell.angle_beta   90.00
_cell.angle_gamma   90.00
#
_symmetry.space_group_name_H-M   'P 1'
#
loop_
_entity.id
_entity.type
_entity.pdbx_description
1 polymer ?
#
loop_
_entity_poly.entity_id
_entity_poly.type
_entity_poly.pdbx_seq_one_letter_code
_entity_poly.pdbx_strand_id
1 'polypeptide(L)'
;MRVRPSAGLAVLLGVVGSTHFLTPARFDSIVPRALPGPARAYTLGSAVVEFALAAGLTRRETRRLAGYGAAAFFVAVFPANVQMALDGGMPGATGLLASPTLAWLRLPFQVPLVWLAWQVGRGRRS
;
A
#
# COMPACT_ATOMS: atom_id res chain seq x y z
N MET A 1 19.96 12.11 -11.41
CA MET A 1 19.18 12.56 -10.24
C MET A 1 18.78 11.37 -9.41
N ARG A 2 19.26 11.33 -8.18
CA ARG A 2 18.88 10.22 -7.28
C ARG A 2 17.58 10.57 -6.55
N VAL A 3 16.54 9.79 -6.77
CA VAL A 3 15.30 9.91 -6.01
C VAL A 3 15.54 9.28 -4.63
N ARG A 4 15.24 10.01 -3.57
CA ARG A 4 15.33 9.47 -2.21
C ARG A 4 14.27 8.38 -2.02
N PRO A 5 14.61 7.24 -1.39
CA PRO A 5 13.61 6.19 -1.11
C PRO A 5 12.38 6.72 -0.38
N SER A 6 12.55 7.64 0.58
CA SER A 6 11.42 8.25 1.28
C SER A 6 10.50 9.03 0.35
N ALA A 7 11.04 9.76 -0.62
CA ALA A 7 10.24 10.47 -1.62
C ALA A 7 9.49 9.51 -2.53
N GLY A 8 10.15 8.44 -2.98
CA GLY A 8 9.51 7.40 -3.79
C GLY A 8 8.36 6.71 -3.06
N LEU A 9 8.55 6.37 -1.79
CA LEU A 9 7.50 5.78 -0.96
C LEU A 9 6.35 6.76 -0.73
N ALA A 10 6.65 8.05 -0.51
CA ALA A 10 5.62 9.07 -0.34
C ALA A 10 4.74 9.21 -1.59
N VAL A 11 5.35 9.22 -2.77
CA VAL A 11 4.62 9.28 -4.04
C VAL A 11 3.77 8.02 -4.22
N LEU A 12 4.33 6.85 -3.98
CA LEU A 12 3.61 5.59 -4.09
C LEU A 12 2.37 5.57 -3.18
N LEU A 13 2.54 5.90 -1.90
CA LEU A 13 1.45 5.92 -0.94
C LEU A 13 0.40 6.99 -1.28
N GLY A 14 0.83 8.16 -1.73
CA GLY A 14 -0.08 9.22 -2.16
C GLY A 14 -0.91 8.83 -3.37
N VAL A 15 -0.30 8.20 -4.37
CA VAL A 15 -1.00 7.71 -5.58
C VAL A 15 -1.99 6.60 -5.22
N VAL A 16 -1.54 5.60 -4.47
CA VAL A 16 -2.39 4.47 -4.09
C VAL A 16 -3.54 4.94 -3.19
N GLY A 17 -3.27 5.82 -2.23
CA GLY A 17 -4.31 6.42 -1.38
C GLY A 17 -5.35 7.18 -2.20
N SER A 18 -4.90 7.93 -3.21
CA SER A 18 -5.81 8.63 -4.12
C SER A 18 -6.73 7.66 -4.88
N THR A 19 -6.20 6.54 -5.35
CA THR A 19 -7.02 5.52 -6.04
C THR A 19 -8.05 4.90 -5.10
N HIS A 20 -7.75 4.72 -3.81
CA HIS A 20 -8.72 4.25 -2.83
C HIS A 20 -9.91 5.20 -2.68
N PHE A 21 -9.69 6.51 -2.76
CA PHE A 21 -10.78 7.49 -2.73
C PHE A 21 -11.54 7.58 -4.04
N LEU A 22 -10.86 7.48 -5.18
CA LEU A 22 -11.48 7.65 -6.50
C LEU A 22 -12.26 6.41 -6.95
N THR A 23 -11.80 5.21 -6.59
CA THR A 23 -12.43 3.95 -6.99
C THR A 23 -12.55 3.00 -5.80
N PRO A 24 -13.26 3.40 -4.71
CA PRO A 24 -13.26 2.61 -3.48
C PRO A 24 -13.90 1.24 -3.65
N ALA A 25 -14.90 1.10 -4.51
CA ALA A 25 -15.58 -0.18 -4.71
C ALA A 25 -14.64 -1.29 -5.19
N ARG A 26 -13.64 -0.96 -6.01
CA ARG A 26 -12.63 -1.93 -6.47
C ARG A 26 -11.79 -2.45 -5.33
N PHE A 27 -11.40 -1.58 -4.41
CA PHE A 27 -10.60 -1.96 -3.24
C PHE A 27 -11.43 -2.70 -2.20
N ASP A 28 -12.72 -2.35 -2.05
CA ASP A 28 -13.64 -3.08 -1.18
C ASP A 28 -13.67 -4.56 -1.55
N SER A 29 -13.60 -4.88 -2.84
CA SER A 29 -13.70 -6.25 -3.35
C SER A 29 -12.52 -7.14 -2.95
N ILE A 30 -11.36 -6.57 -2.62
CA ILE A 30 -10.18 -7.35 -2.21
C ILE A 30 -9.94 -7.34 -0.70
N VAL A 31 -10.80 -6.68 0.07
CA VAL A 31 -10.73 -6.79 1.54
C VAL A 31 -11.08 -8.22 1.93
N PRO A 32 -10.23 -8.92 2.74
CA PRO A 32 -10.54 -10.28 3.16
C PRO A 32 -11.89 -10.36 3.86
N ARG A 33 -12.73 -11.30 3.43
CA ARG A 33 -14.09 -11.45 3.96
C ARG A 33 -14.13 -11.90 5.42
N ALA A 34 -13.02 -12.47 5.91
CA ALA A 34 -12.88 -12.88 7.30
C ALA A 34 -12.76 -11.70 8.27
N LEU A 35 -12.44 -10.49 7.77
CA LEU A 35 -12.30 -9.31 8.62
C LEU A 35 -13.68 -8.79 9.04
N PRO A 36 -13.82 -8.38 10.33
CA PRO A 36 -15.08 -7.85 10.82
C PRO A 36 -15.35 -6.44 10.29
N GLY A 37 -16.62 -6.09 10.15
CA GLY A 37 -17.06 -4.78 9.74
C GLY A 37 -17.15 -4.60 8.22
N PRO A 38 -17.59 -3.43 7.75
CA PRO A 38 -17.77 -3.16 6.33
C PRO A 38 -16.44 -3.00 5.61
N ALA A 39 -16.33 -3.55 4.40
CA ALA A 39 -15.12 -3.45 3.56
C ALA A 39 -14.73 -2.00 3.30
N ARG A 40 -15.73 -1.11 3.11
CA ARG A 40 -15.49 0.33 2.86
C ARG A 40 -14.68 0.99 3.98
N ALA A 41 -14.88 0.57 5.24
CA ALA A 41 -14.12 1.10 6.36
C ALA A 41 -12.62 0.80 6.22
N TYR A 42 -12.26 -0.40 5.75
CA TYR A 42 -10.86 -0.77 5.50
C TYR A 42 -10.28 0.01 4.32
N THR A 43 -11.04 0.14 3.25
CA THR A 43 -10.63 0.87 2.05
C THR A 43 -10.33 2.34 2.37
N LEU A 44 -11.27 3.06 2.96
CA LEU A 44 -11.12 4.48 3.28
C LEU A 44 -10.13 4.70 4.43
N GLY A 45 -10.15 3.82 5.44
CA GLY A 45 -9.18 3.86 6.54
C GLY A 45 -7.75 3.70 6.04
N SER A 46 -7.53 2.76 5.12
CA SER A 46 -6.22 2.56 4.48
C SER A 46 -5.78 3.81 3.71
N ALA A 47 -6.69 4.47 3.00
CA ALA A 47 -6.36 5.70 2.27
C ALA A 47 -5.92 6.82 3.23
N VAL A 48 -6.60 6.99 4.35
CA VAL A 48 -6.21 7.99 5.37
C VAL A 48 -4.83 7.67 5.93
N VAL A 49 -4.56 6.42 6.26
CA VAL A 49 -3.24 5.97 6.75
C VAL A 49 -2.16 6.23 5.70
N GLU A 50 -2.43 5.91 4.44
CA GLU A 50 -1.48 6.11 3.34
C GLU A 50 -1.13 7.59 3.16
N PHE A 51 -2.10 8.49 3.20
CA PHE A 51 -1.86 9.93 3.12
C PHE A 51 -1.08 10.44 4.34
N ALA A 52 -1.38 9.96 5.53
CA ALA A 52 -0.65 10.32 6.75
C ALA A 52 0.81 9.86 6.66
N LEU A 53 1.06 8.64 6.20
CA LEU A 53 2.40 8.11 6.01
C LEU A 53 3.15 8.88 4.92
N ALA A 54 2.49 9.18 3.81
CA ALA A 54 3.10 9.98 2.73
C ALA A 54 3.54 11.35 3.25
N ALA A 55 2.68 12.04 3.99
CA ALA A 55 3.03 13.33 4.60
C ALA A 55 4.19 13.20 5.58
N GLY A 56 4.16 12.17 6.44
CA GLY A 56 5.23 11.92 7.41
C GLY A 56 6.58 11.65 6.76
N LEU A 57 6.60 10.95 5.64
CA LEU A 57 7.83 10.65 4.89
C LEU A 57 8.46 11.90 4.26
N THR A 58 7.69 12.96 4.04
CA THR A 58 8.21 14.19 3.44
C THR A 58 8.88 15.11 4.45
N ARG A 59 8.68 14.90 5.76
CA ARG A 59 9.23 15.74 6.82
C ARG A 59 10.40 15.05 7.53
N ARG A 60 11.49 15.78 7.74
CA ARG A 60 12.68 15.22 8.41
C ARG A 60 12.36 14.71 9.81
N GLU A 61 11.51 15.44 10.56
CA GLU A 61 11.18 15.15 11.96
C GLU A 61 10.38 13.86 12.12
N THR A 62 9.56 13.50 11.13
CA THR A 62 8.64 12.35 11.19
C THR A 62 9.03 11.21 10.24
N ARG A 63 10.04 11.42 9.40
CA ARG A 63 10.41 10.48 8.32
C ARG A 63 10.73 9.08 8.84
N ARG A 64 11.47 8.96 9.92
CA ARG A 64 11.84 7.66 10.47
C ARG A 64 10.64 6.92 11.02
N LEU A 65 9.80 7.62 11.78
CA LEU A 65 8.56 7.05 12.30
C LEU A 65 7.63 6.62 11.15
N ALA A 66 7.48 7.47 10.15
CA ALA A 66 6.67 7.16 8.96
C ALA A 66 7.25 5.99 8.16
N GLY A 67 8.59 5.84 8.11
CA GLY A 67 9.23 4.69 7.50
C GLY A 67 8.85 3.38 8.17
N TYR A 68 8.91 3.31 9.50
CA TYR A 68 8.46 2.15 10.25
C TYR A 68 6.96 1.93 10.09
N GLY A 69 6.17 3.01 10.13
CA GLY A 69 4.72 2.94 9.90
C GLY A 69 4.38 2.39 8.52
N ALA A 70 5.10 2.81 7.50
CA ALA A 70 4.92 2.30 6.13
C ALA A 70 5.28 0.81 6.04
N ALA A 71 6.35 0.37 6.69
CA ALA A 71 6.71 -1.04 6.73
C ALA A 71 5.59 -1.88 7.37
N ALA A 72 5.07 -1.44 8.50
CA ALA A 72 3.94 -2.10 9.17
C ALA A 72 2.68 -2.10 8.30
N PHE A 73 2.41 -1.00 7.62
CA PHE A 73 1.26 -0.88 6.72
C PHE A 73 1.36 -1.85 5.54
N PHE A 74 2.52 -1.95 4.89
CA PHE A 74 2.72 -2.88 3.79
C PHE A 74 2.52 -4.34 4.23
N VAL A 75 2.93 -4.69 5.44
CA VAL A 75 2.64 -6.01 5.99
C VAL A 75 1.14 -6.18 6.25
N ALA A 76 0.50 -5.16 6.80
CA ALA A 76 -0.92 -5.22 7.16
C ALA A 76 -1.84 -5.35 5.94
N VAL A 77 -1.47 -4.77 4.77
CA VAL A 77 -2.27 -4.87 3.54
C VAL A 77 -1.94 -6.12 2.71
N PHE A 78 -0.95 -6.89 3.11
CA PHE A 78 -0.60 -8.13 2.39
C PHE A 78 -1.78 -9.09 2.25
N PRO A 79 -2.63 -9.31 3.28
CA PRO A 79 -3.82 -10.15 3.12
C PRO A 79 -4.76 -9.70 2.00
N ALA A 80 -4.92 -8.39 1.77
CA ALA A 80 -5.73 -7.89 0.66
C ALA A 80 -5.11 -8.24 -0.70
N ASN A 81 -3.79 -8.15 -0.82
CA ASN A 81 -3.07 -8.55 -2.03
C ASN A 81 -3.18 -10.06 -2.27
N VAL A 82 -3.13 -10.87 -1.22
CA VAL A 82 -3.37 -12.31 -1.32
C VAL A 82 -4.80 -12.59 -1.78
N GLN A 83 -5.79 -11.89 -1.22
CA GLN A 83 -7.18 -12.02 -1.63
C GLN A 83 -7.36 -11.70 -3.12
N MET A 84 -6.72 -10.62 -3.60
CA MET A 84 -6.76 -10.26 -5.01
C MET A 84 -6.16 -11.36 -5.90
N ALA A 85 -5.05 -11.97 -5.49
CA ALA A 85 -4.43 -13.06 -6.22
C ALA A 85 -5.33 -14.30 -6.26
N LEU A 86 -5.96 -14.65 -5.13
CA LEU A 86 -6.89 -15.78 -5.03
C LEU A 86 -8.15 -15.57 -5.88
N ASP A 87 -8.60 -14.31 -6.00
CA ASP A 87 -9.77 -13.93 -6.81
C ASP A 87 -9.44 -13.84 -8.31
N GLY A 88 -8.19 -14.06 -8.70
CA GLY A 88 -7.78 -14.04 -10.11
C GLY A 88 -7.61 -12.65 -10.69
N GLY A 89 -7.32 -11.66 -9.86
CA GLY A 89 -7.18 -10.25 -10.21
C GLY A 89 -8.19 -9.40 -9.48
N MET A 90 -8.15 -8.09 -9.70
CA MET A 90 -9.10 -7.18 -9.06
C MET A 90 -10.46 -7.25 -9.76
N PRO A 91 -11.55 -7.69 -9.08
CA PRO A 91 -12.87 -7.77 -9.70
C PRO A 91 -13.34 -6.44 -10.26
N GLY A 92 -13.95 -6.47 -11.43
CA GLY A 92 -14.47 -5.28 -12.10
C GLY A 92 -13.41 -4.37 -12.74
N ALA A 93 -12.14 -4.69 -12.61
CA ALA A 93 -11.05 -3.95 -13.25
C ALA A 93 -10.80 -4.45 -14.67
N THR A 94 -10.11 -3.62 -15.47
CA THR A 94 -9.66 -3.94 -16.82
C THR A 94 -8.15 -3.79 -16.92
N GLY A 95 -7.55 -4.34 -17.98
CA GLY A 95 -6.11 -4.23 -18.22
C GLY A 95 -5.27 -4.99 -17.19
N LEU A 96 -4.19 -4.35 -16.72
CA LEU A 96 -3.22 -5.00 -15.84
C LEU A 96 -3.81 -5.38 -14.48
N LEU A 97 -4.75 -4.59 -13.94
CA LEU A 97 -5.38 -4.88 -12.64
C LEU A 97 -6.29 -6.12 -12.70
N ALA A 98 -6.77 -6.49 -13.88
CA ALA A 98 -7.57 -7.69 -14.08
C ALA A 98 -6.70 -8.95 -14.29
N SER A 99 -5.39 -8.80 -14.42
CA SER A 99 -4.48 -9.92 -14.72
C SER A 99 -4.23 -10.79 -13.48
N PRO A 100 -4.55 -12.09 -13.51
CA PRO A 100 -4.19 -13.00 -12.42
C PRO A 100 -2.67 -13.12 -12.24
N THR A 101 -1.92 -13.15 -13.34
CA THR A 101 -0.46 -13.22 -13.30
C THR A 101 0.13 -12.05 -12.56
N LEU A 102 -0.32 -10.82 -12.86
CA LEU A 102 0.14 -9.62 -12.17
C LEU A 102 -0.21 -9.66 -10.68
N ALA A 103 -1.40 -10.12 -10.33
CA ALA A 103 -1.83 -10.25 -8.93
C ALA A 103 -0.88 -11.15 -8.13
N TRP A 104 -0.47 -12.30 -8.69
CA TRP A 104 0.50 -13.19 -8.06
C TRP A 104 1.91 -12.62 -8.03
N LEU A 105 2.34 -11.93 -9.09
CA LEU A 105 3.66 -11.30 -9.16
C LEU A 105 3.80 -10.15 -8.16
N ARG A 106 2.72 -9.48 -7.80
CA ARG A 106 2.73 -8.38 -6.82
C ARG A 106 3.10 -8.86 -5.41
N LEU A 107 2.83 -10.10 -5.06
CA LEU A 107 3.10 -10.63 -3.72
C LEU A 107 4.60 -10.58 -3.37
N PRO A 108 5.52 -11.07 -4.22
CA PRO A 108 6.96 -10.96 -3.92
C PRO A 108 7.46 -9.52 -3.85
N PHE A 109 6.86 -8.59 -4.60
CA PHE A 109 7.24 -7.18 -4.57
C PHE A 109 6.96 -6.51 -3.23
N GLN A 110 6.09 -7.08 -2.41
CA GLN A 110 5.84 -6.59 -1.06
C GLN A 110 7.10 -6.63 -0.19
N VAL A 111 7.95 -7.63 -0.38
CA VAL A 111 9.17 -7.80 0.41
C VAL A 111 10.14 -6.63 0.21
N PRO A 112 10.50 -6.22 -1.02
CA PRO A 112 11.34 -5.04 -1.21
C PRO A 112 10.74 -3.76 -0.66
N LEU A 113 9.41 -3.59 -0.76
CA LEU A 113 8.74 -2.40 -0.23
C LEU A 113 8.84 -2.33 1.30
N VAL A 114 8.59 -3.44 1.99
CA VAL A 114 8.74 -3.52 3.44
C VAL A 114 10.19 -3.23 3.84
N TRP A 115 11.15 -3.85 3.16
CA TRP A 115 12.57 -3.64 3.42
C TRP A 115 12.97 -2.17 3.24
N LEU A 116 12.55 -1.55 2.14
CA LEU A 116 12.88 -0.16 1.83
C LEU A 116 12.30 0.78 2.89
N ALA A 117 11.04 0.59 3.26
CA ALA A 117 10.37 1.38 4.31
C ALA A 117 11.10 1.20 5.66
N TRP A 118 11.49 -0.01 5.99
CA TRP A 118 12.27 -0.31 7.19
C TRP A 118 13.61 0.43 7.19
N GLN A 119 14.32 0.46 6.04
CA GLN A 119 15.58 1.19 5.91
C GLN A 119 15.40 2.69 6.14
N VAL A 120 14.31 3.28 5.66
CA VAL A 120 13.97 4.68 5.94
C VAL A 120 13.75 4.87 7.44
N GLY A 121 13.03 3.97 8.09
CA GLY A 121 12.83 3.98 9.55
C GLY A 121 14.14 3.95 10.32
N ARG A 122 15.08 3.14 9.87
CA ARG A 122 16.42 3.04 10.49
C ARG A 122 17.31 4.24 10.19
N GLY A 123 16.88 5.15 9.31
CA GLY A 123 17.67 6.31 8.91
C GLY A 123 18.80 6.02 7.94
N ARG A 124 18.80 4.82 7.33
CA ARG A 124 19.88 4.41 6.41
C ARG A 124 19.68 4.90 4.98
N ARG A 125 18.41 5.12 4.59
CA ARG A 125 18.06 5.60 3.27
C ARG A 125 16.92 6.61 3.38
N SER A 126 17.27 7.86 3.30
CA SER A 126 16.28 8.94 3.43
C SER A 126 16.40 9.97 2.31
#